data_e243654bccc612dc4427cef1cdb1925c
#
_entry.id   e243654bccc612dc4427cef1cdb1925c
#
_cell.length_a   1.000
_cell.length_b   1.000
_cell.length_c   1.000
_cell.angle_alpha   90.00
_cell.angle_beta   90.00
_cell.angle_gamma   90.00
#
_symmetry.space_group_name_H-M   'P 1'
#
loop_
_entity.id
_entity.type
_entity.pdbx_description
1 polymer ?
#
loop_
_entity_poly.entity_id
_entity_poly.type
_entity_poly.pdbx_seq_one_letter_code
_entity_poly.pdbx_strand_id
1 'polypeptide(L)'
;ADENNWGFKNKLDPSKQSLQINRSYSISGGKRFHIGKDRNPLSFFLTAGHTTDYQFTDETIRNTTTSGTIYKDVTGKKYTENISQLALANVDYDMQNRHHMSYNFMMIHANVQSVGDYTGKNSIFSDDYDNQGFTRRQQANDNLLIVNQLMTNWGLTKTLSLDAGASYNIVKGNEPDRRINNITKAEEGYTLLRGNSQQRYFSTLDEDDINVKAGLIYRLKDNVEEISNIRLGYTGQFVDDNFKATEYNLTVGYASSIPSLDNFSLDDYYNQQNLSSGWFAVQKNIDKYSVTKNIHSAYAEATYQFTPRWIVNVGMKYDNVDIQVDYNVNKGGSEGSNTIQKDFFLPSLNLKYNLSEKHSLRLGASKTYTLPQAKEISPYRYVGVNFNSQGNANLKPSDNYNIDLKWDFNPTPTELISLTAFYKLIKNPISRIEVASAGGYLSYENIADKATVAGVEVEVRKNLFVRPLSSAANGMNKLSFGLNGSYIYTNAKMPLATV
;
A
#
# COMPACT_ATOMS: atom_id res chain seq x y z
N ALA A 1 -14.01 20.96 -18.57
CA ALA A 1 -13.63 21.03 -19.98
C ALA A 1 -14.44 20.04 -20.80
N ASP A 2 -14.68 20.35 -22.03
CA ASP A 2 -15.33 19.52 -23.05
C ASP A 2 -14.86 19.94 -24.45
N GLU A 3 -15.44 19.36 -25.48
CA GLU A 3 -15.07 19.63 -26.89
C GLU A 3 -15.17 21.11 -27.33
N ASN A 4 -15.93 21.93 -26.60
CA ASN A 4 -16.18 23.36 -26.96
C ASN A 4 -15.63 24.33 -25.91
N ASN A 5 -15.22 23.80 -24.70
CA ASN A 5 -14.82 24.63 -23.58
C ASN A 5 -13.54 24.12 -22.94
N TRP A 6 -12.45 24.87 -23.04
CA TRP A 6 -11.18 24.55 -22.42
C TRP A 6 -11.29 24.38 -20.89
N GLY A 7 -11.97 25.29 -20.20
CA GLY A 7 -12.46 25.19 -18.82
C GLY A 7 -11.48 24.70 -17.73
N PHE A 8 -10.22 24.42 -18.05
CA PHE A 8 -9.22 24.04 -17.07
C PHE A 8 -8.67 25.27 -16.34
N LYS A 9 -8.65 25.21 -15.02
CA LYS A 9 -8.15 26.31 -14.19
C LYS A 9 -6.62 26.31 -14.07
N ASN A 10 -6.00 25.12 -14.13
CA ASN A 10 -4.55 24.97 -13.99
C ASN A 10 -3.86 25.08 -15.34
N LYS A 11 -2.73 25.77 -15.35
CA LYS A 11 -1.83 25.86 -16.49
C LYS A 11 -1.15 24.53 -16.78
N LEU A 12 -0.74 24.33 -18.04
CA LEU A 12 0.06 23.17 -18.44
C LEU A 12 1.55 23.35 -18.08
N ASP A 13 2.02 24.58 -18.05
CA ASP A 13 3.41 24.85 -17.68
C ASP A 13 3.59 24.85 -16.16
N PRO A 14 4.63 24.16 -15.65
CA PRO A 14 4.96 24.18 -14.23
C PRO A 14 5.51 25.56 -13.83
N SER A 15 5.19 26.01 -12.63
CA SER A 15 5.77 27.21 -12.05
C SER A 15 7.12 26.90 -11.41
N LYS A 16 8.11 27.76 -11.65
CA LYS A 16 9.39 27.71 -10.95
C LYS A 16 9.20 28.25 -9.54
N GLN A 17 9.72 27.52 -8.56
CA GLN A 17 9.77 27.95 -7.16
C GLN A 17 11.21 28.19 -6.74
N SER A 18 11.40 29.08 -5.75
CA SER A 18 12.69 29.30 -5.11
C SER A 18 13.08 28.05 -4.29
N LEU A 19 14.37 27.97 -3.93
CA LEU A 19 14.90 26.89 -3.08
C LEU A 19 14.05 26.75 -1.81
N GLN A 20 13.57 25.55 -1.58
CA GLN A 20 12.78 25.18 -0.42
C GLN A 20 13.63 24.32 0.53
N ILE A 21 13.31 24.37 1.82
CA ILE A 21 14.02 23.62 2.86
C ILE A 21 13.09 22.54 3.40
N ASN A 22 13.60 21.33 3.50
CA ASN A 22 12.91 20.22 4.16
C ASN A 22 12.64 20.57 5.62
N ARG A 23 11.43 20.33 6.09
CA ARG A 23 11.01 20.70 7.44
C ARG A 23 10.05 19.68 8.02
N SER A 24 10.17 19.43 9.31
CA SER A 24 9.29 18.56 10.05
C SER A 24 8.98 19.17 11.40
N TYR A 25 7.72 19.16 11.77
CA TYR A 25 7.24 19.64 13.05
C TYR A 25 6.37 18.56 13.66
N SER A 26 6.52 18.33 14.96
CA SER A 26 5.64 17.44 15.70
C SER A 26 5.39 17.99 17.10
N ILE A 27 4.19 17.71 17.58
CA ILE A 27 3.79 17.97 18.95
C ILE A 27 3.12 16.73 19.50
N SER A 28 3.46 16.35 20.72
CA SER A 28 2.83 15.24 21.41
C SER A 28 2.65 15.56 22.89
N GLY A 29 1.60 15.00 23.45
CA GLY A 29 1.33 15.16 24.87
C GLY A 29 0.27 14.18 25.35
N GLY A 30 0.28 13.89 26.63
CA GLY A 30 -0.68 12.99 27.22
C GLY A 30 -0.78 13.21 28.72
N LYS A 31 -1.88 12.76 29.28
CA LYS A 31 -2.11 12.85 30.72
C LYS A 31 -2.96 11.67 31.18
N ARG A 32 -2.64 11.16 32.35
CA ARG A 32 -3.44 10.17 33.07
C ARG A 32 -4.14 10.84 34.24
N PHE A 33 -5.41 10.60 34.33
CA PHE A 33 -6.28 11.03 35.45
C PHE A 33 -6.75 9.76 36.18
N HIS A 34 -7.17 9.94 37.43
CA HIS A 34 -7.82 8.92 38.21
C HIS A 34 -9.23 9.43 38.58
N ILE A 35 -10.25 8.77 38.10
CA ILE A 35 -11.64 9.19 38.21
C ILE A 35 -12.46 8.23 39.05
N GLY A 36 -13.52 8.75 39.65
CA GLY A 36 -14.45 8.02 40.51
C GLY A 36 -13.87 7.64 41.89
N LYS A 37 -14.69 6.96 42.67
CA LYS A 37 -14.32 6.52 44.04
C LYS A 37 -13.19 5.46 43.98
N ASP A 38 -13.18 4.61 42.98
CA ASP A 38 -12.20 3.53 42.75
C ASP A 38 -10.92 4.03 42.13
N ARG A 39 -10.76 5.34 41.86
CA ARG A 39 -9.61 5.96 41.24
C ARG A 39 -9.20 5.29 39.94
N ASN A 40 -10.17 4.97 39.10
CA ASN A 40 -9.94 4.32 37.82
C ASN A 40 -9.09 5.19 36.89
N PRO A 41 -8.02 4.65 36.26
CA PRO A 41 -7.18 5.42 35.35
C PRO A 41 -7.92 5.73 34.05
N LEU A 42 -7.92 7.00 33.65
CA LEU A 42 -8.34 7.52 32.35
C LEU A 42 -7.13 8.21 31.72
N SER A 43 -6.67 7.72 30.61
CA SER A 43 -5.48 8.24 29.91
C SER A 43 -5.87 8.87 28.59
N PHE A 44 -5.25 10.00 28.26
CA PHE A 44 -5.35 10.66 26.96
C PHE A 44 -3.95 10.81 26.39
N PHE A 45 -3.83 10.55 25.10
CA PHE A 45 -2.62 10.82 24.34
C PHE A 45 -2.98 11.48 23.01
N LEU A 46 -2.26 12.52 22.65
CA LEU A 46 -2.41 13.23 21.37
C LEU A 46 -1.04 13.44 20.78
N THR A 47 -0.91 13.20 19.46
CA THR A 47 0.23 13.64 18.68
C THR A 47 -0.21 14.17 17.33
N ALA A 48 0.46 15.20 16.85
CA ALA A 48 0.27 15.73 15.51
C ALA A 48 1.62 16.04 14.89
N GLY A 49 1.75 15.80 13.61
CA GLY A 49 2.97 16.03 12.85
C GLY A 49 2.69 16.59 11.46
N HIS A 50 3.62 17.39 10.97
CA HIS A 50 3.64 17.90 9.60
C HIS A 50 5.05 17.82 9.06
N THR A 51 5.23 17.21 7.89
CA THR A 51 6.52 17.12 7.20
C THR A 51 6.36 17.62 5.78
N THR A 52 7.30 18.44 5.33
CA THR A 52 7.45 18.80 3.92
C THR A 52 8.86 18.43 3.48
N ASP A 53 8.96 17.63 2.44
CA ASP A 53 10.20 17.14 1.88
C ASP A 53 10.28 17.42 0.38
N TYR A 54 11.41 17.92 -0.07
CA TYR A 54 11.68 18.23 -1.47
C TYR A 54 12.80 17.33 -1.96
N GLN A 55 12.55 16.66 -3.07
CA GLN A 55 13.49 15.73 -3.67
C GLN A 55 13.76 16.08 -5.13
N PHE A 56 15.02 16.05 -5.51
CA PHE A 56 15.47 16.07 -6.89
C PHE A 56 16.07 14.71 -7.25
N THR A 57 15.70 14.17 -8.41
CA THR A 57 16.18 12.87 -8.88
C THR A 57 16.55 12.96 -10.36
N ASP A 58 17.76 12.52 -10.71
CA ASP A 58 18.10 12.18 -12.09
C ASP A 58 17.66 10.73 -12.36
N GLU A 59 16.86 10.54 -13.39
CA GLU A 59 16.26 9.23 -13.72
C GLU A 59 16.68 8.78 -15.12
N THR A 60 16.95 7.49 -15.26
CA THR A 60 17.08 6.83 -16.58
C THR A 60 15.98 5.76 -16.67
N ILE A 61 15.16 5.82 -17.71
CA ILE A 61 14.08 4.86 -17.97
C ILE A 61 14.41 4.13 -19.25
N ARG A 62 14.64 2.82 -19.14
CA ARG A 62 14.90 1.94 -20.29
C ARG A 62 13.95 0.76 -20.28
N ASN A 63 13.14 0.64 -21.34
CA ASN A 63 12.19 -0.45 -21.51
C ASN A 63 12.50 -1.23 -22.77
N THR A 64 12.36 -2.56 -22.66
CA THR A 64 12.55 -3.48 -23.76
C THR A 64 11.26 -4.24 -24.05
N THR A 65 11.09 -4.68 -25.30
CA THR A 65 10.09 -5.68 -25.66
C THR A 65 10.48 -7.04 -25.09
N THR A 66 9.58 -8.00 -25.11
CA THR A 66 9.86 -9.40 -24.75
C THR A 66 10.98 -10.03 -25.60
N SER A 67 11.19 -9.53 -26.82
CA SER A 67 12.30 -9.93 -27.70
C SER A 67 13.64 -9.23 -27.40
N GLY A 68 13.68 -8.34 -26.40
CA GLY A 68 14.88 -7.59 -26.01
C GLY A 68 15.14 -6.30 -26.79
N THR A 69 14.24 -5.90 -27.71
CA THR A 69 14.36 -4.63 -28.43
C THR A 69 14.03 -3.47 -27.53
N ILE A 70 14.93 -2.50 -27.41
CA ILE A 70 14.71 -1.27 -26.64
C ILE A 70 13.73 -0.39 -27.41
N TYR A 71 12.54 -0.14 -26.83
CA TYR A 71 11.55 0.78 -27.40
C TYR A 71 11.48 2.11 -26.67
N LYS A 72 12.09 2.22 -25.49
CA LYS A 72 12.20 3.46 -24.72
C LYS A 72 13.54 3.53 -24.01
N ASP A 73 14.27 4.61 -24.21
CA ASP A 73 15.54 4.94 -23.54
C ASP A 73 15.61 6.45 -23.36
N VAL A 74 15.17 6.91 -22.20
CA VAL A 74 15.07 8.34 -21.88
C VAL A 74 15.76 8.63 -20.56
N THR A 75 16.37 9.82 -20.48
CA THR A 75 16.90 10.39 -19.24
C THR A 75 16.07 11.60 -18.84
N GLY A 76 15.89 11.82 -17.56
CA GLY A 76 15.03 12.90 -17.06
C GLY A 76 15.42 13.43 -15.71
N LYS A 77 14.94 14.63 -15.45
CA LYS A 77 15.05 15.32 -14.18
C LYS A 77 13.67 15.39 -13.55
N LYS A 78 13.55 14.87 -12.34
CA LYS A 78 12.29 14.86 -11.60
C LYS A 78 12.42 15.66 -10.31
N TYR A 79 11.50 16.55 -10.11
CA TYR A 79 11.33 17.35 -8.90
C TYR A 79 10.07 16.87 -8.19
N THR A 80 10.19 16.58 -6.89
CA THR A 80 9.06 16.07 -6.09
C THR A 80 8.95 16.87 -4.80
N GLU A 81 7.73 17.25 -4.47
CA GLU A 81 7.35 17.78 -3.16
C GLU A 81 6.44 16.74 -2.47
N ASN A 82 6.83 16.33 -1.26
CA ASN A 82 6.04 15.43 -0.41
C ASN A 82 5.58 16.21 0.81
N ILE A 83 4.27 16.27 1.03
CA ILE A 83 3.67 16.83 2.24
C ILE A 83 2.98 15.68 2.97
N SER A 84 3.33 15.46 4.23
CA SER A 84 2.71 14.46 5.09
C SER A 84 2.22 15.10 6.38
N GLN A 85 0.97 14.81 6.73
CA GLN A 85 0.34 15.25 7.96
C GLN A 85 -0.18 14.04 8.72
N LEU A 86 0.09 13.99 10.00
CA LEU A 86 -0.33 12.93 10.91
C LEU A 86 -1.05 13.54 12.10
N ALA A 87 -2.19 12.97 12.48
CA ALA A 87 -2.82 13.23 13.76
C ALA A 87 -3.22 11.89 14.39
N LEU A 88 -2.88 11.70 15.66
CA LEU A 88 -3.25 10.53 16.46
C LEU A 88 -3.87 11.02 17.76
N ALA A 89 -4.97 10.40 18.15
CA ALA A 89 -5.56 10.59 19.47
C ALA A 89 -5.95 9.23 20.05
N ASN A 90 -5.61 9.02 21.30
CA ASN A 90 -5.95 7.81 22.03
C ASN A 90 -6.61 8.20 23.36
N VAL A 91 -7.64 7.48 23.71
CA VAL A 91 -8.32 7.57 25.00
C VAL A 91 -8.43 6.15 25.55
N ASP A 92 -7.82 5.90 26.70
CA ASP A 92 -7.87 4.61 27.39
C ASP A 92 -8.54 4.78 28.76
N TYR A 93 -9.46 3.89 29.07
CA TYR A 93 -10.15 3.85 30.34
C TYR A 93 -10.14 2.44 30.94
N ASP A 94 -9.49 2.29 32.09
CA ASP A 94 -9.48 1.08 32.86
C ASP A 94 -10.42 1.19 34.05
N MET A 95 -11.39 0.30 34.17
CA MET A 95 -12.37 0.28 35.25
C MET A 95 -12.16 -0.94 36.14
N GLN A 96 -11.87 -0.68 37.42
CA GLN A 96 -11.68 -1.70 38.45
C GLN A 96 -10.65 -2.78 38.09
N ASN A 97 -9.62 -2.46 37.28
CA ASN A 97 -8.63 -3.39 36.75
C ASN A 97 -9.21 -4.62 36.04
N ARG A 98 -10.47 -4.54 35.61
CA ARG A 98 -11.21 -5.66 35.04
C ARG A 98 -11.83 -5.37 33.66
N HIS A 99 -12.15 -4.13 33.43
CA HIS A 99 -12.76 -3.68 32.18
C HIS A 99 -11.85 -2.65 31.55
N HIS A 100 -11.56 -2.81 30.28
CA HIS A 100 -10.74 -1.89 29.52
C HIS A 100 -11.52 -1.41 28.30
N MET A 101 -11.52 -0.10 28.05
CA MET A 101 -12.05 0.50 26.82
C MET A 101 -11.00 1.43 26.24
N SER A 102 -10.80 1.37 24.94
CA SER A 102 -9.94 2.30 24.23
C SER A 102 -10.62 2.83 22.97
N TYR A 103 -10.44 4.13 22.74
CA TYR A 103 -10.79 4.77 21.49
C TYR A 103 -9.51 5.29 20.84
N ASN A 104 -9.31 4.92 19.57
CA ASN A 104 -8.19 5.36 18.77
C ASN A 104 -8.70 6.13 17.55
N PHE A 105 -8.17 7.32 17.37
CA PHE A 105 -8.32 8.10 16.14
C PHE A 105 -6.97 8.24 15.47
N MET A 106 -6.93 8.04 14.16
CA MET A 106 -5.74 8.31 13.34
C MET A 106 -6.17 9.01 12.06
N MET A 107 -5.45 10.05 11.68
CA MET A 107 -5.54 10.70 10.38
C MET A 107 -4.14 10.76 9.77
N ILE A 108 -4.03 10.29 8.53
CA ILE A 108 -2.84 10.46 7.70
C ILE A 108 -3.27 11.13 6.41
N HIS A 109 -2.69 12.28 6.11
CA HIS A 109 -2.87 12.98 4.84
C HIS A 109 -1.51 13.10 4.16
N ALA A 110 -1.41 12.55 2.95
CA ALA A 110 -0.19 12.57 2.14
C ALA A 110 -0.49 13.21 0.78
N ASN A 111 0.20 14.30 0.47
CA ASN A 111 0.14 14.96 -0.82
C ASN A 111 1.52 14.89 -1.46
N VAL A 112 1.60 14.31 -2.66
CA VAL A 112 2.84 14.16 -3.43
C VAL A 112 2.65 14.84 -4.77
N GLN A 113 3.45 15.85 -5.05
CA GLN A 113 3.45 16.56 -6.33
C GLN A 113 4.79 16.37 -7.02
N SER A 114 4.78 16.10 -8.31
CA SER A 114 6.00 15.91 -9.09
C SER A 114 5.92 16.50 -10.48
N VAL A 115 7.06 16.96 -10.97
CA VAL A 115 7.29 17.35 -12.36
C VAL A 115 8.53 16.61 -12.84
N GLY A 116 8.38 15.84 -13.91
CA GLY A 116 9.49 15.13 -14.57
C GLY A 116 9.57 15.52 -16.04
N ASP A 117 10.75 15.94 -16.47
CA ASP A 117 11.09 16.27 -17.85
C ASP A 117 12.08 15.24 -18.38
N TYR A 118 11.68 14.48 -19.40
CA TYR A 118 12.43 13.35 -19.95
C TYR A 118 12.74 13.57 -21.42
N THR A 119 13.99 13.36 -21.80
CA THR A 119 14.48 13.45 -23.18
C THR A 119 15.11 12.15 -23.62
N GLY A 120 14.99 11.79 -24.89
CA GLY A 120 15.62 10.63 -25.47
C GLY A 120 14.73 9.86 -26.44
N LYS A 121 15.02 8.59 -26.58
CA LYS A 121 14.38 7.70 -27.54
C LYS A 121 13.11 7.08 -26.97
N ASN A 122 12.01 7.15 -27.72
CA ASN A 122 10.76 6.47 -27.40
C ASN A 122 10.00 6.17 -28.71
N SER A 123 9.54 4.94 -28.86
CA SER A 123 8.82 4.47 -30.08
C SER A 123 7.52 5.23 -30.38
N ILE A 124 7.01 6.06 -29.45
CA ILE A 124 5.86 6.93 -29.69
C ILE A 124 6.23 8.17 -30.53
N PHE A 125 7.51 8.55 -30.58
CA PHE A 125 8.00 9.69 -31.33
C PHE A 125 8.20 9.36 -32.81
N SER A 126 8.44 10.38 -33.64
CA SER A 126 8.63 10.19 -35.08
C SER A 126 9.85 9.34 -35.43
N ASP A 127 9.66 8.32 -36.24
CA ASP A 127 10.73 7.46 -36.77
C ASP A 127 11.70 8.24 -37.65
N ASP A 128 11.25 9.29 -38.33
CA ASP A 128 12.09 10.12 -39.22
C ASP A 128 13.29 10.72 -38.50
N TYR A 129 13.20 10.87 -37.17
CA TYR A 129 14.22 11.46 -36.31
C TYR A 129 14.67 10.50 -35.22
N ASP A 130 14.82 9.22 -35.53
CA ASP A 130 15.29 8.16 -34.63
C ASP A 130 14.49 8.09 -33.33
N ASN A 131 13.19 8.34 -33.40
CA ASN A 131 12.26 8.35 -32.26
C ASN A 131 12.69 9.27 -31.11
N GLN A 132 13.43 10.36 -31.39
CA GLN A 132 13.87 11.32 -30.39
C GLN A 132 12.76 12.31 -30.04
N GLY A 133 12.67 12.64 -28.76
CA GLY A 133 11.69 13.60 -28.29
C GLY A 133 11.80 13.92 -26.81
N PHE A 134 10.75 14.58 -26.33
CA PHE A 134 10.64 15.07 -24.96
C PHE A 134 9.26 14.73 -24.40
N THR A 135 9.23 14.29 -23.15
CA THR A 135 8.00 14.07 -22.39
C THR A 135 8.04 14.87 -21.10
N ARG A 136 7.06 15.74 -20.87
CA ARG A 136 6.79 16.36 -19.57
C ARG A 136 5.65 15.61 -18.90
N ARG A 137 5.90 15.12 -17.68
CA ARG A 137 4.88 14.53 -16.81
C ARG A 137 4.76 15.33 -15.52
N GLN A 138 3.54 15.78 -15.25
CA GLN A 138 3.20 16.43 -13.99
C GLN A 138 2.13 15.60 -13.30
N GLN A 139 2.31 15.33 -12.04
CA GLN A 139 1.40 14.47 -11.27
C GLN A 139 1.25 15.00 -9.86
N ALA A 140 0.04 14.97 -9.36
CA ALA A 140 -0.29 15.18 -7.95
C ALA A 140 -1.07 13.97 -7.45
N ASN A 141 -0.70 13.46 -6.28
CA ASN A 141 -1.45 12.43 -5.56
C ASN A 141 -1.83 13.00 -4.21
N ASP A 142 -3.11 12.99 -3.90
CA ASP A 142 -3.67 13.51 -2.65
C ASP A 142 -4.43 12.39 -1.94
N ASN A 143 -3.82 11.83 -0.89
CA ASN A 143 -4.30 10.65 -0.21
C ASN A 143 -4.64 10.96 1.25
N LEU A 144 -5.82 10.55 1.69
CA LEU A 144 -6.29 10.71 3.05
C LEU A 144 -6.75 9.37 3.62
N LEU A 145 -6.25 9.03 4.80
CA LEU A 145 -6.71 7.91 5.61
C LEU A 145 -7.22 8.46 6.95
N ILE A 146 -8.44 8.11 7.31
CA ILE A 146 -9.01 8.37 8.64
C ILE A 146 -9.42 7.03 9.24
N VAL A 147 -8.95 6.74 10.46
CA VAL A 147 -9.29 5.54 11.21
C VAL A 147 -9.94 5.96 12.54
N ASN A 148 -11.11 5.38 12.80
CA ASN A 148 -11.79 5.47 14.08
C ASN A 148 -11.95 4.04 14.60
N GLN A 149 -11.45 3.77 15.80
CA GLN A 149 -11.49 2.43 16.38
C GLN A 149 -11.90 2.49 17.83
N LEU A 150 -12.95 1.75 18.19
CA LEU A 150 -13.38 1.50 19.54
C LEU A 150 -13.14 0.05 19.90
N MET A 151 -12.45 -0.19 20.99
CA MET A 151 -12.10 -1.54 21.47
C MET A 151 -12.47 -1.66 22.94
N THR A 152 -12.90 -2.83 23.34
CA THR A 152 -13.15 -3.15 24.74
C THR A 152 -12.76 -4.59 25.10
N ASN A 153 -12.23 -4.74 26.29
CA ASN A 153 -12.11 -6.04 26.95
C ASN A 153 -12.88 -5.96 28.26
N TRP A 154 -13.97 -6.70 28.36
CA TRP A 154 -14.92 -6.60 29.46
C TRP A 154 -14.94 -7.92 30.26
N GLY A 155 -14.47 -7.88 31.48
CA GLY A 155 -14.48 -9.05 32.37
C GLY A 155 -15.90 -9.36 32.84
N LEU A 156 -16.52 -10.40 32.30
CA LEU A 156 -17.87 -10.86 32.67
C LEU A 156 -17.86 -11.61 34.00
N THR A 157 -16.88 -12.50 34.15
CA THR A 157 -16.61 -13.22 35.40
C THR A 157 -15.10 -13.20 35.68
N LYS A 158 -14.61 -13.84 36.71
CA LYS A 158 -13.15 -13.95 36.95
C LYS A 158 -12.41 -14.67 35.82
N THR A 159 -13.08 -15.61 35.16
CA THR A 159 -12.49 -16.45 34.11
C THR A 159 -13.01 -16.15 32.71
N LEU A 160 -14.12 -15.44 32.59
CA LEU A 160 -14.75 -15.12 31.28
C LEU A 160 -14.67 -13.64 30.99
N SER A 161 -14.19 -13.25 29.83
CA SER A 161 -14.20 -11.88 29.31
C SER A 161 -14.73 -11.82 27.90
N LEU A 162 -15.35 -10.67 27.56
CA LEU A 162 -15.75 -10.28 26.23
C LEU A 162 -14.65 -9.40 25.64
N ASP A 163 -14.15 -9.75 24.46
CA ASP A 163 -13.30 -8.91 23.61
C ASP A 163 -14.12 -8.45 22.41
N ALA A 164 -14.40 -7.16 22.32
CA ALA A 164 -15.20 -6.63 21.24
C ALA A 164 -14.57 -5.33 20.70
N GLY A 165 -14.88 -5.02 19.47
CA GLY A 165 -14.41 -3.80 18.84
C GLY A 165 -15.10 -3.52 17.52
N ALA A 166 -15.05 -2.24 17.15
CA ALA A 166 -15.50 -1.79 15.84
C ALA A 166 -14.54 -0.71 15.33
N SER A 167 -14.30 -0.69 14.04
CA SER A 167 -13.62 0.42 13.37
C SER A 167 -14.39 0.88 12.14
N TYR A 168 -14.30 2.19 11.90
CA TYR A 168 -14.76 2.82 10.66
C TYR A 168 -13.60 3.60 10.06
N ASN A 169 -13.19 3.20 8.88
CA ASN A 169 -12.05 3.74 8.19
C ASN A 169 -12.51 4.38 6.87
N ILE A 170 -11.97 5.56 6.58
CA ILE A 170 -12.22 6.29 5.33
C ILE A 170 -10.89 6.42 4.61
N VAL A 171 -10.85 5.97 3.35
CA VAL A 171 -9.70 6.13 2.48
C VAL A 171 -10.12 6.98 1.28
N LYS A 172 -9.36 8.04 0.99
CA LYS A 172 -9.53 8.83 -0.22
C LYS A 172 -8.21 8.88 -0.96
N GLY A 173 -8.25 8.57 -2.25
CA GLY A 173 -7.11 8.62 -3.15
C GLY A 173 -7.44 9.43 -4.37
N ASN A 174 -6.90 10.64 -4.47
CA ASN A 174 -7.16 11.53 -5.59
C ASN A 174 -5.89 11.72 -6.42
N GLU A 175 -6.05 11.74 -7.73
CA GLU A 175 -5.03 12.19 -8.67
C GLU A 175 -5.60 13.40 -9.43
N PRO A 176 -5.48 14.60 -8.87
CA PRO A 176 -6.00 15.80 -9.50
C PRO A 176 -5.06 16.29 -10.60
N ASP A 177 -5.53 16.28 -11.86
CA ASP A 177 -4.88 16.90 -13.00
C ASP A 177 -3.47 16.38 -13.32
N ARG A 178 -3.29 15.05 -13.44
CA ARG A 178 -2.07 14.50 -14.05
C ARG A 178 -2.00 14.95 -15.51
N ARG A 179 -0.85 15.49 -15.93
CA ARG A 179 -0.59 15.99 -17.29
C ARG A 179 0.57 15.24 -17.91
N ILE A 180 0.38 14.77 -19.13
CA ILE A 180 1.43 14.16 -19.95
C ILE A 180 1.45 14.88 -21.27
N ASN A 181 2.59 15.47 -21.60
CA ASN A 181 2.80 16.19 -22.84
C ASN A 181 4.02 15.64 -23.57
N ASN A 182 3.84 15.29 -24.82
CA ASN A 182 4.84 14.67 -25.66
C ASN A 182 5.18 15.58 -26.85
N ILE A 183 6.47 15.79 -27.05
CA ILE A 183 7.04 16.63 -28.11
C ILE A 183 8.04 15.74 -28.85
N THR A 184 7.91 15.66 -30.16
CA THR A 184 8.83 14.89 -31.00
C THR A 184 9.79 15.81 -31.73
N LYS A 185 11.01 15.33 -32.02
CA LYS A 185 11.96 16.02 -32.86
C LYS A 185 11.40 16.25 -34.27
N ALA A 186 11.74 17.35 -34.90
CA ALA A 186 11.37 17.73 -36.26
C ALA A 186 12.60 18.19 -37.04
N GLU A 187 12.47 18.47 -38.32
CA GLU A 187 13.58 18.95 -39.19
C GLU A 187 14.23 20.20 -38.61
N GLU A 188 13.40 21.17 -38.20
CA GLU A 188 13.85 22.35 -37.46
C GLU A 188 13.23 22.33 -36.05
N GLY A 189 14.05 22.03 -35.01
CA GLY A 189 13.59 22.03 -33.63
C GLY A 189 12.69 20.84 -33.28
N TYR A 190 11.48 21.14 -32.80
CA TYR A 190 10.54 20.15 -32.28
C TYR A 190 9.11 20.51 -32.67
N THR A 191 8.21 19.53 -32.55
CA THR A 191 6.76 19.71 -32.76
C THR A 191 5.98 18.91 -31.71
N LEU A 192 4.80 19.38 -31.33
CA LEU A 192 3.89 18.59 -30.48
C LEU A 192 3.52 17.29 -31.18
N LEU A 193 3.60 16.17 -30.45
CA LEU A 193 3.24 14.88 -30.99
C LEU A 193 1.74 14.86 -31.31
N ARG A 194 1.41 14.48 -32.53
CA ARG A 194 0.02 14.44 -33.02
C ARG A 194 -0.75 13.23 -32.44
N GLY A 195 -2.05 13.23 -32.65
CA GLY A 195 -2.93 12.19 -32.13
C GLY A 195 -3.18 12.31 -30.62
N ASN A 196 -3.54 11.22 -29.99
CA ASN A 196 -3.96 11.17 -28.56
C ASN A 196 -2.75 11.10 -27.60
N SER A 197 -1.71 11.89 -27.85
CA SER A 197 -0.44 11.83 -27.11
C SER A 197 -0.31 12.89 -26.02
N GLN A 198 -1.27 13.81 -25.98
CA GLN A 198 -1.35 14.87 -24.97
C GLN A 198 -2.51 14.57 -24.05
N GLN A 199 -2.28 14.53 -22.74
CA GLN A 199 -3.28 14.03 -21.81
C GLN A 199 -3.41 14.90 -20.56
N ARG A 200 -4.65 15.11 -20.12
CA ARG A 200 -4.99 15.52 -18.75
C ARG A 200 -5.88 14.46 -18.12
N TYR A 201 -5.59 14.10 -16.88
CA TYR A 201 -6.24 13.00 -16.20
C TYR A 201 -6.59 13.38 -14.77
N PHE A 202 -7.78 13.01 -14.36
CA PHE A 202 -8.32 13.25 -13.02
C PHE A 202 -8.90 11.94 -12.50
N SER A 203 -8.56 11.54 -11.28
CA SER A 203 -9.23 10.41 -10.65
C SER A 203 -9.54 10.67 -9.18
N THR A 204 -10.58 9.99 -8.71
CA THR A 204 -10.99 9.92 -7.31
C THR A 204 -11.20 8.45 -6.94
N LEU A 205 -10.69 8.09 -5.77
CA LEU A 205 -10.97 6.84 -5.08
C LEU A 205 -11.57 7.20 -3.72
N ASP A 206 -12.74 6.68 -3.43
CA ASP A 206 -13.41 6.80 -2.13
C ASP A 206 -13.69 5.38 -1.61
N GLU A 207 -13.12 5.02 -0.46
CA GLU A 207 -13.32 3.72 0.18
C GLU A 207 -13.78 3.91 1.62
N ASP A 208 -14.85 3.23 1.98
CA ASP A 208 -15.35 3.06 3.33
C ASP A 208 -15.09 1.61 3.77
N ASP A 209 -14.40 1.42 4.92
CA ASP A 209 -14.09 0.09 5.47
C ASP A 209 -14.58 0.02 6.93
N ILE A 210 -15.55 -0.85 7.17
CA ILE A 210 -16.11 -1.15 8.49
C ILE A 210 -15.59 -2.51 8.94
N ASN A 211 -14.97 -2.56 10.12
CA ASN A 211 -14.57 -3.80 10.74
C ASN A 211 -15.24 -3.95 12.10
N VAL A 212 -15.71 -5.15 12.40
CA VAL A 212 -16.31 -5.49 13.69
C VAL A 212 -15.70 -6.78 14.22
N LYS A 213 -15.57 -6.88 15.52
CA LYS A 213 -15.20 -8.12 16.20
C LYS A 213 -15.99 -8.29 17.49
N ALA A 214 -16.31 -9.53 17.83
CA ALA A 214 -16.85 -9.91 19.13
C ALA A 214 -16.39 -11.33 19.46
N GLY A 215 -15.79 -11.53 20.62
CA GLY A 215 -15.27 -12.82 21.04
C GLY A 215 -15.32 -13.00 22.55
N LEU A 216 -15.49 -14.24 22.96
CA LEU A 216 -15.41 -14.66 24.35
C LEU A 216 -14.05 -15.30 24.62
N ILE A 217 -13.44 -14.94 25.72
CA ILE A 217 -12.18 -15.49 26.20
C ILE A 217 -12.44 -16.15 27.55
N TYR A 218 -12.32 -17.48 27.58
CA TYR A 218 -12.45 -18.26 28.80
C TYR A 218 -11.06 -18.72 29.27
N ARG A 219 -10.64 -18.22 30.44
CA ARG A 219 -9.40 -18.64 31.10
C ARG A 219 -9.63 -19.95 31.82
N LEU A 220 -8.79 -20.95 31.58
CA LEU A 220 -8.95 -22.31 32.12
C LEU A 220 -8.65 -22.38 33.62
N LYS A 221 -7.85 -21.46 34.16
CA LYS A 221 -7.59 -21.29 35.58
C LYS A 221 -7.67 -19.83 35.99
N ASP A 222 -8.07 -19.60 37.24
CA ASP A 222 -8.19 -18.25 37.81
C ASP A 222 -6.83 -17.75 38.37
N ASN A 223 -5.74 -18.01 37.65
CA ASN A 223 -4.40 -17.55 38.01
C ASN A 223 -3.86 -16.57 36.96
N VAL A 224 -3.43 -15.39 37.39
CA VAL A 224 -2.89 -14.33 36.54
C VAL A 224 -1.63 -14.79 35.77
N GLU A 225 -0.88 -15.75 36.32
CA GLU A 225 0.33 -16.27 35.70
C GLU A 225 0.07 -17.33 34.62
N GLU A 226 -1.18 -17.80 34.49
CA GLU A 226 -1.49 -18.86 33.55
C GLU A 226 -2.11 -18.27 32.27
N ILE A 227 -1.47 -18.61 31.15
CA ILE A 227 -1.89 -18.14 29.81
C ILE A 227 -2.90 -19.06 29.12
N SER A 228 -3.30 -20.19 29.77
CA SER A 228 -4.22 -21.16 29.19
C SER A 228 -5.61 -20.60 29.03
N ASN A 229 -6.12 -20.53 27.82
CA ASN A 229 -7.44 -19.99 27.50
C ASN A 229 -8.03 -20.60 26.23
N ILE A 230 -9.34 -20.47 26.11
CA ILE A 230 -10.10 -20.76 24.89
C ILE A 230 -10.75 -19.46 24.43
N ARG A 231 -10.67 -19.19 23.13
CA ARG A 231 -11.30 -18.03 22.49
C ARG A 231 -12.24 -18.51 21.41
N LEU A 232 -13.42 -17.94 21.39
CA LEU A 232 -14.42 -18.16 20.35
C LEU A 232 -14.94 -16.79 19.91
N GLY A 233 -15.07 -16.56 18.62
CA GLY A 233 -15.55 -15.26 18.21
C GLY A 233 -15.91 -15.17 16.74
N TYR A 234 -16.35 -13.97 16.41
CA TYR A 234 -16.73 -13.51 15.08
C TYR A 234 -15.95 -12.26 14.73
N THR A 235 -15.58 -12.14 13.45
CA THR A 235 -15.13 -10.89 12.84
C THR A 235 -15.85 -10.64 11.53
N GLY A 236 -16.17 -9.38 11.24
CA GLY A 236 -16.75 -8.94 9.97
C GLY A 236 -15.92 -7.82 9.38
N GLN A 237 -15.71 -7.84 8.08
CA GLN A 237 -15.13 -6.73 7.31
C GLN A 237 -16.05 -6.40 6.14
N PHE A 238 -16.39 -5.12 5.99
CA PHE A 238 -17.29 -4.60 4.97
C PHE A 238 -16.64 -3.40 4.31
N VAL A 239 -16.30 -3.54 3.04
CA VAL A 239 -15.62 -2.50 2.26
C VAL A 239 -16.46 -2.11 1.06
N ASP A 240 -16.60 -0.82 0.84
CA ASP A 240 -17.18 -0.22 -0.37
C ASP A 240 -16.14 0.73 -0.98
N ASP A 241 -15.62 0.38 -2.15
CA ASP A 241 -14.59 1.11 -2.87
C ASP A 241 -15.16 1.61 -4.20
N ASN A 242 -15.14 2.92 -4.40
CA ASN A 242 -15.66 3.59 -5.58
C ASN A 242 -14.56 4.38 -6.27
N PHE A 243 -14.26 4.02 -7.51
CA PHE A 243 -13.27 4.69 -8.34
C PHE A 243 -13.90 5.35 -9.56
N LYS A 244 -13.47 6.56 -9.86
CA LYS A 244 -13.81 7.27 -11.08
C LYS A 244 -12.59 7.97 -11.65
N ALA A 245 -12.35 7.78 -12.93
CA ALA A 245 -11.34 8.52 -13.69
C ALA A 245 -11.98 9.28 -14.84
N THR A 246 -11.46 10.47 -15.11
CA THR A 246 -11.80 11.26 -16.30
C THR A 246 -10.50 11.60 -17.02
N GLU A 247 -10.37 11.12 -18.23
CA GLU A 247 -9.23 11.38 -19.11
C GLU A 247 -9.65 12.31 -20.25
N TYR A 248 -8.89 13.37 -20.44
CA TYR A 248 -9.00 14.26 -21.59
C TYR A 248 -7.78 14.04 -22.47
N ASN A 249 -8.00 13.53 -23.68
CA ASN A 249 -7.00 13.45 -24.72
C ASN A 249 -7.09 14.70 -25.59
N LEU A 250 -5.97 15.39 -25.74
CA LEU A 250 -5.86 16.60 -26.54
C LEU A 250 -5.23 16.21 -27.89
N THR A 251 -6.08 16.03 -28.89
CA THR A 251 -5.67 15.57 -30.21
C THR A 251 -5.25 16.74 -31.08
N VAL A 252 -3.96 16.87 -31.38
CA VAL A 252 -3.40 17.89 -32.24
C VAL A 252 -3.46 17.44 -33.68
N GLY A 253 -4.11 18.25 -34.55
CA GLY A 253 -4.25 17.99 -35.99
C GLY A 253 -3.14 18.62 -36.84
N TYR A 254 -2.51 19.66 -36.36
CA TYR A 254 -1.57 20.49 -37.14
C TYR A 254 -0.15 20.40 -36.54
N ALA A 255 0.84 20.63 -37.40
CA ALA A 255 2.21 20.78 -36.93
C ALA A 255 2.36 22.08 -36.13
N SER A 256 3.13 22.02 -35.03
CA SER A 256 3.56 23.17 -34.25
C SER A 256 5.06 23.35 -34.43
N SER A 257 5.54 24.59 -34.35
CA SER A 257 6.98 24.87 -34.37
C SER A 257 7.44 25.25 -32.96
N ILE A 258 8.32 24.43 -32.41
CA ILE A 258 8.97 24.63 -31.11
C ILE A 258 10.48 24.70 -31.37
N PRO A 259 11.06 25.90 -31.45
CA PRO A 259 12.48 26.04 -31.82
C PRO A 259 13.43 25.41 -30.80
N SER A 260 13.09 25.45 -29.50
CA SER A 260 13.92 24.90 -28.41
C SER A 260 13.07 24.42 -27.27
N LEU A 261 13.52 23.35 -26.58
CA LEU A 261 12.92 22.84 -25.36
C LEU A 261 13.19 23.71 -24.12
N ASP A 262 14.13 24.64 -24.21
CA ASP A 262 14.48 25.53 -23.09
C ASP A 262 13.48 26.66 -22.88
N ASN A 263 12.79 27.05 -23.95
CA ASN A 263 11.93 28.24 -23.98
C ASN A 263 10.64 27.97 -24.77
N PHE A 264 9.82 27.03 -24.32
CA PHE A 264 8.50 26.79 -24.88
C PHE A 264 7.42 26.87 -23.80
N SER A 265 6.20 27.24 -24.18
CA SER A 265 5.04 27.25 -23.33
C SER A 265 3.95 26.37 -23.94
N LEU A 266 3.49 25.37 -23.19
CA LEU A 266 2.38 24.52 -23.59
C LEU A 266 1.05 25.29 -23.55
N ASP A 267 0.93 26.29 -22.67
CA ASP A 267 -0.27 27.13 -22.55
C ASP A 267 -0.49 28.01 -23.79
N ASP A 268 0.57 28.31 -24.58
CA ASP A 268 0.45 29.04 -25.85
C ASP A 268 -0.25 28.21 -26.92
N TYR A 269 -0.16 26.88 -26.85
CA TYR A 269 -0.79 25.96 -27.79
C TYR A 269 -2.17 25.50 -27.31
N TYR A 270 -2.34 25.24 -26.02
CA TYR A 270 -3.56 24.69 -25.43
C TYR A 270 -4.35 25.75 -24.68
N ASN A 271 -5.21 26.46 -25.40
CA ASN A 271 -6.06 27.52 -24.88
C ASN A 271 -7.43 27.52 -25.58
N GLN A 272 -8.36 28.33 -25.08
CA GLN A 272 -9.71 28.41 -25.64
C GLN A 272 -9.72 28.86 -27.10
N GLN A 273 -8.85 29.78 -27.50
CA GLN A 273 -8.79 30.29 -28.86
C GLN A 273 -8.42 29.19 -29.86
N ASN A 274 -7.39 28.42 -29.56
CA ASN A 274 -6.92 27.32 -30.40
C ASN A 274 -7.92 26.15 -30.42
N LEU A 275 -8.63 25.88 -29.29
CA LEU A 275 -9.75 24.94 -29.29
C LEU A 275 -10.87 25.39 -30.20
N SER A 276 -11.31 26.65 -30.11
CA SER A 276 -12.40 27.20 -30.92
C SER A 276 -12.06 27.28 -32.41
N SER A 277 -10.77 27.42 -32.75
CA SER A 277 -10.30 27.37 -34.15
C SER A 277 -10.17 25.97 -34.72
N GLY A 278 -10.34 24.92 -33.91
CA GLY A 278 -10.14 23.53 -34.31
C GLY A 278 -8.67 23.12 -34.46
N TRP A 279 -7.74 23.91 -33.93
CA TRP A 279 -6.30 23.57 -33.98
C TRP A 279 -5.99 22.29 -33.21
N PHE A 280 -6.72 22.03 -32.10
CA PHE A 280 -6.76 20.74 -31.42
C PHE A 280 -8.21 20.41 -31.04
N ALA A 281 -8.45 19.14 -30.76
CA ALA A 281 -9.73 18.64 -30.26
C ALA A 281 -9.55 18.02 -28.86
N VAL A 282 -10.61 18.06 -28.06
CA VAL A 282 -10.66 17.44 -26.73
C VAL A 282 -11.59 16.23 -26.78
N GLN A 283 -11.05 15.06 -26.50
CA GLN A 283 -11.83 13.84 -26.32
C GLN A 283 -11.88 13.50 -24.83
N LYS A 284 -13.07 13.37 -24.27
CA LYS A 284 -13.30 13.04 -22.88
C LYS A 284 -13.70 11.57 -22.75
N ASN A 285 -12.97 10.82 -21.91
CA ASN A 285 -13.27 9.45 -21.53
C ASN A 285 -13.51 9.38 -20.03
N ILE A 286 -14.48 8.58 -19.62
CA ILE A 286 -14.80 8.37 -18.20
C ILE A 286 -14.75 6.87 -17.93
N ASP A 287 -13.91 6.46 -17.01
CA ASP A 287 -13.80 5.11 -16.50
C ASP A 287 -14.28 5.05 -15.05
N LYS A 288 -15.00 4.00 -14.70
CA LYS A 288 -15.54 3.78 -13.36
C LYS A 288 -15.42 2.32 -12.99
N TYR A 289 -15.12 2.05 -11.74
CA TYR A 289 -15.37 0.76 -11.12
C TYR A 289 -15.80 0.94 -9.66
N SER A 290 -16.50 -0.04 -9.14
CA SER A 290 -16.77 -0.19 -7.72
C SER A 290 -16.45 -1.61 -7.27
N VAL A 291 -15.96 -1.74 -6.04
CA VAL A 291 -15.70 -3.04 -5.41
C VAL A 291 -16.37 -3.08 -4.05
N THR A 292 -17.31 -3.99 -3.91
CA THR A 292 -17.91 -4.31 -2.60
C THR A 292 -17.30 -5.61 -2.09
N LYS A 293 -16.75 -5.59 -0.87
CA LYS A 293 -16.14 -6.77 -0.24
C LYS A 293 -16.76 -7.01 1.12
N ASN A 294 -17.35 -8.18 1.30
CA ASN A 294 -17.92 -8.64 2.55
C ASN A 294 -17.20 -9.90 3.00
N ILE A 295 -16.65 -9.89 4.21
CA ILE A 295 -16.00 -11.04 4.82
C ILE A 295 -16.63 -11.32 6.18
N HIS A 296 -17.23 -12.47 6.32
CA HIS A 296 -17.75 -12.97 7.60
C HIS A 296 -16.84 -14.08 8.10
N SER A 297 -16.39 -13.97 9.33
CA SER A 297 -15.46 -14.93 9.91
C SER A 297 -15.94 -15.44 11.26
N ALA A 298 -15.82 -16.74 11.47
CA ALA A 298 -15.95 -17.35 12.79
C ALA A 298 -14.60 -18.01 13.16
N TYR A 299 -14.19 -17.92 14.40
CA TYR A 299 -12.95 -18.54 14.85
C TYR A 299 -13.07 -19.21 16.22
N ALA A 300 -12.27 -20.24 16.39
CA ALA A 300 -12.02 -20.91 17.65
C ALA A 300 -10.51 -21.09 17.83
N GLU A 301 -10.03 -20.76 19.00
CA GLU A 301 -8.60 -20.83 19.34
C GLU A 301 -8.44 -21.33 20.78
N ALA A 302 -7.46 -22.19 21.00
CA ALA A 302 -7.09 -22.66 22.33
C ALA A 302 -5.59 -22.49 22.55
N THR A 303 -5.22 -21.83 23.64
CA THR A 303 -3.85 -21.76 24.13
C THR A 303 -3.78 -22.58 25.40
N TYR A 304 -2.81 -23.49 25.48
CA TYR A 304 -2.61 -24.33 26.64
C TYR A 304 -1.13 -24.41 27.03
N GLN A 305 -0.84 -24.14 28.27
CA GLN A 305 0.47 -24.29 28.87
C GLN A 305 0.53 -25.62 29.63
N PHE A 306 1.16 -26.65 29.00
CA PHE A 306 1.29 -27.96 29.59
C PHE A 306 2.25 -27.96 30.79
N THR A 307 3.33 -27.21 30.66
CA THR A 307 4.36 -26.98 31.67
C THR A 307 4.92 -25.57 31.51
N PRO A 308 5.70 -25.03 32.44
CA PRO A 308 6.38 -23.74 32.23
C PRO A 308 7.25 -23.69 30.96
N ARG A 309 7.61 -24.85 30.40
CA ARG A 309 8.41 -24.96 29.18
C ARG A 309 7.61 -25.09 27.92
N TRP A 310 6.43 -25.71 27.95
CA TRP A 310 5.63 -26.03 26.76
C TRP A 310 4.33 -25.23 26.71
N ILE A 311 4.20 -24.46 25.66
CA ILE A 311 3.00 -23.69 25.35
C ILE A 311 2.58 -24.05 23.95
N VAL A 312 1.32 -24.43 23.79
CA VAL A 312 0.71 -24.77 22.49
C VAL A 312 -0.49 -23.84 22.26
N ASN A 313 -0.58 -23.32 21.07
CA ASN A 313 -1.74 -22.58 20.58
C ASN A 313 -2.23 -23.24 19.29
N VAL A 314 -3.48 -23.61 19.25
CA VAL A 314 -4.16 -24.17 18.06
C VAL A 314 -5.36 -23.33 17.74
N GLY A 315 -5.59 -23.06 16.48
CA GLY A 315 -6.73 -22.27 16.02
C GLY A 315 -7.30 -22.77 14.71
N MET A 316 -8.57 -22.48 14.52
CA MET A 316 -9.29 -22.62 13.27
C MET A 316 -10.11 -21.37 13.03
N LYS A 317 -9.95 -20.76 11.87
CA LYS A 317 -10.79 -19.65 11.40
C LYS A 317 -11.49 -20.08 10.11
N TYR A 318 -12.75 -19.80 10.02
CA TYR A 318 -13.54 -19.95 8.81
C TYR A 318 -13.91 -18.56 8.29
N ASP A 319 -13.58 -18.27 7.03
CA ASP A 319 -13.93 -17.03 6.37
C ASP A 319 -14.84 -17.32 5.17
N ASN A 320 -16.00 -16.68 5.15
CA ASN A 320 -16.86 -16.58 3.98
C ASN A 320 -16.59 -15.23 3.32
N VAL A 321 -16.06 -15.27 2.11
CA VAL A 321 -15.63 -14.10 1.34
C VAL A 321 -16.55 -13.91 0.14
N ASP A 322 -17.09 -12.70 0.01
CA ASP A 322 -17.87 -12.24 -1.14
C ASP A 322 -17.31 -10.92 -1.63
N ILE A 323 -16.80 -10.88 -2.86
CA ILE A 323 -16.30 -9.68 -3.53
C ILE A 323 -17.05 -9.52 -4.83
N GLN A 324 -17.71 -8.38 -5.00
CA GLN A 324 -18.33 -7.97 -6.26
C GLN A 324 -17.58 -6.82 -6.85
N VAL A 325 -17.30 -6.89 -8.15
CA VAL A 325 -16.65 -5.84 -8.93
C VAL A 325 -17.57 -5.47 -10.08
N ASP A 326 -18.00 -4.22 -10.12
CA ASP A 326 -18.77 -3.67 -11.23
C ASP A 326 -17.91 -2.61 -11.93
N TYR A 327 -17.85 -2.63 -13.26
CA TYR A 327 -17.00 -1.73 -14.01
C TYR A 327 -17.64 -1.24 -15.30
N ASN A 328 -17.30 0.00 -15.67
CA ASN A 328 -17.62 0.60 -16.96
C ASN A 328 -16.40 1.39 -17.42
N VAL A 329 -15.61 0.80 -18.32
CA VAL A 329 -14.31 1.31 -18.77
C VAL A 329 -14.22 1.41 -20.28
N ASN A 330 -13.66 2.54 -20.76
CA ASN A 330 -13.59 2.83 -22.20
C ASN A 330 -12.40 2.17 -22.89
N LYS A 331 -11.25 2.00 -22.16
CA LYS A 331 -10.03 1.45 -22.73
C LYS A 331 -9.80 0.01 -22.25
N GLY A 332 -9.88 -0.93 -23.19
CA GLY A 332 -9.55 -2.34 -22.92
C GLY A 332 -10.66 -3.15 -22.27
N GLY A 333 -11.87 -2.61 -22.19
CA GLY A 333 -13.02 -3.27 -21.61
C GLY A 333 -14.35 -2.72 -22.13
N SER A 334 -15.39 -3.24 -21.59
CA SER A 334 -16.77 -2.82 -21.74
C SER A 334 -17.36 -2.65 -20.34
N GLU A 335 -18.63 -2.42 -20.25
CA GLU A 335 -19.38 -2.56 -19.00
C GLU A 335 -19.49 -4.03 -18.63
N GLY A 336 -19.28 -4.34 -17.35
CA GLY A 336 -19.36 -5.71 -16.85
C GLY A 336 -19.33 -5.81 -15.33
N SER A 337 -19.50 -7.02 -14.87
CA SER A 337 -19.46 -7.38 -13.44
C SER A 337 -18.73 -8.71 -13.26
N ASN A 338 -18.03 -8.86 -12.16
CA ASN A 338 -17.43 -10.12 -11.74
C ASN A 338 -17.58 -10.31 -10.23
N THR A 339 -17.70 -11.58 -9.81
CA THR A 339 -17.89 -11.94 -8.41
C THR A 339 -16.90 -13.01 -7.99
N ILE A 340 -16.27 -12.84 -6.84
CA ILE A 340 -15.44 -13.84 -6.17
C ILE A 340 -16.15 -14.26 -4.90
N GLN A 341 -16.68 -15.48 -4.88
CA GLN A 341 -17.30 -16.09 -3.71
C GLN A 341 -16.47 -17.31 -3.32
N LYS A 342 -15.93 -17.30 -2.10
CA LYS A 342 -15.09 -18.41 -1.64
C LYS A 342 -15.09 -18.53 -0.12
N ASP A 343 -15.17 -19.79 0.33
CA ASP A 343 -14.99 -20.18 1.72
C ASP A 343 -13.54 -20.60 1.98
N PHE A 344 -13.00 -20.16 3.11
CA PHE A 344 -11.66 -20.52 3.54
C PHE A 344 -11.68 -21.16 4.92
N PHE A 345 -11.03 -22.32 5.06
CA PHE A 345 -10.72 -22.94 6.33
C PHE A 345 -9.24 -22.71 6.62
N LEU A 346 -8.95 -22.05 7.72
CA LEU A 346 -7.65 -21.47 8.05
C LEU A 346 -7.13 -22.03 9.39
N PRO A 347 -6.56 -23.26 9.40
CA PRO A 347 -5.95 -23.82 10.58
C PRO A 347 -4.65 -23.10 10.93
N SER A 348 -4.35 -23.01 12.22
CA SER A 348 -3.09 -22.50 12.75
C SER A 348 -2.59 -23.33 13.93
N LEU A 349 -1.28 -23.47 14.02
CA LEU A 349 -0.58 -24.12 15.12
C LEU A 349 0.63 -23.27 15.49
N ASN A 350 0.77 -22.94 16.77
CA ASN A 350 1.97 -22.33 17.32
C ASN A 350 2.43 -23.17 18.53
N LEU A 351 3.68 -23.56 18.50
CA LEU A 351 4.32 -24.31 19.57
C LEU A 351 5.51 -23.49 20.06
N LYS A 352 5.56 -23.26 21.38
CA LYS A 352 6.72 -22.65 22.03
C LYS A 352 7.31 -23.63 23.04
N TYR A 353 8.61 -23.82 22.94
CA TYR A 353 9.39 -24.64 23.90
C TYR A 353 10.53 -23.81 24.50
N ASN A 354 10.48 -23.56 25.78
CA ASN A 354 11.55 -22.92 26.54
C ASN A 354 12.57 -23.99 26.97
N LEU A 355 13.67 -24.13 26.20
CA LEU A 355 14.74 -25.07 26.52
C LEU A 355 15.41 -24.70 27.86
N SER A 356 15.52 -23.39 28.12
CA SER A 356 16.00 -22.81 29.37
C SER A 356 15.39 -21.39 29.51
N GLU A 357 15.75 -20.70 30.62
CA GLU A 357 15.36 -19.28 30.81
C GLU A 357 15.88 -18.35 29.70
N LYS A 358 16.97 -18.74 29.02
CA LYS A 358 17.64 -17.95 28.00
C LYS A 358 17.38 -18.42 26.56
N HIS A 359 16.93 -19.66 26.40
CA HIS A 359 16.73 -20.27 25.09
C HIS A 359 15.27 -20.64 24.87
N SER A 360 14.68 -20.20 23.76
CA SER A 360 13.35 -20.63 23.33
C SER A 360 13.35 -21.08 21.87
N LEU A 361 12.53 -22.08 21.59
CA LEU A 361 12.24 -22.58 20.25
C LEU A 361 10.76 -22.36 19.96
N ARG A 362 10.43 -21.89 18.77
CA ARG A 362 9.04 -21.66 18.31
C ARG A 362 8.84 -22.29 16.94
N LEU A 363 7.75 -23.03 16.80
CA LEU A 363 7.28 -23.57 15.55
C LEU A 363 5.91 -22.96 15.26
N GLY A 364 5.75 -22.34 14.11
CA GLY A 364 4.48 -21.85 13.57
C GLY A 364 4.11 -22.61 12.31
N ALA A 365 2.85 -22.99 12.17
CA ALA A 365 2.30 -23.51 10.94
C ALA A 365 0.89 -22.94 10.72
N SER A 366 0.59 -22.43 9.53
CA SER A 366 -0.72 -21.83 9.25
C SER A 366 -1.08 -21.93 7.78
N LYS A 367 -2.38 -21.96 7.53
CA LYS A 367 -2.96 -21.67 6.21
C LYS A 367 -3.56 -20.26 6.25
N THR A 368 -3.24 -19.45 5.25
CA THR A 368 -3.80 -18.12 5.00
C THR A 368 -4.21 -18.00 3.54
N TYR A 369 -4.80 -16.87 3.13
CA TYR A 369 -5.10 -16.59 1.74
C TYR A 369 -4.71 -15.16 1.37
N THR A 370 -4.65 -14.88 0.07
CA THR A 370 -4.48 -13.53 -0.48
C THR A 370 -5.62 -13.27 -1.47
N LEU A 371 -6.36 -12.21 -1.24
CA LEU A 371 -7.38 -11.73 -2.16
C LEU A 371 -6.74 -10.78 -3.18
N PRO A 372 -7.21 -10.75 -4.44
CA PRO A 372 -6.84 -9.72 -5.38
C PRO A 372 -7.23 -8.34 -4.84
N GLN A 373 -6.40 -7.34 -5.10
CA GLN A 373 -6.73 -5.95 -4.78
C GLN A 373 -7.74 -5.38 -5.78
N ALA A 374 -8.48 -4.33 -5.40
CA ALA A 374 -9.47 -3.67 -6.26
C ALA A 374 -8.89 -3.29 -7.63
N LYS A 375 -7.69 -2.70 -7.65
CA LYS A 375 -6.98 -2.32 -8.88
C LYS A 375 -6.56 -3.53 -9.73
N GLU A 376 -6.30 -4.69 -9.12
CA GLU A 376 -5.86 -5.89 -9.84
C GLU A 376 -7.02 -6.58 -10.55
N ILE A 377 -8.22 -6.56 -9.94
CA ILE A 377 -9.42 -7.22 -10.50
C ILE A 377 -10.29 -6.29 -11.36
N SER A 378 -10.05 -4.98 -11.33
CA SER A 378 -10.81 -4.04 -12.17
C SER A 378 -10.09 -3.84 -13.52
N PRO A 379 -10.73 -4.10 -14.67
CA PRO A 379 -10.09 -4.06 -15.98
C PRO A 379 -9.78 -2.64 -16.48
N TYR A 380 -9.58 -1.73 -15.57
CA TYR A 380 -9.21 -0.34 -15.81
C TYR A 380 -7.76 -0.21 -16.24
N ARG A 381 -7.49 0.61 -17.27
CA ARG A 381 -6.14 0.87 -17.78
C ARG A 381 -5.58 2.17 -17.19
N TYR A 382 -4.48 2.04 -16.44
CA TYR A 382 -3.73 3.17 -15.90
C TYR A 382 -2.46 3.44 -16.71
N VAL A 383 -2.24 4.71 -17.07
CA VAL A 383 -1.05 5.15 -17.83
C VAL A 383 0.07 5.51 -16.85
N GLY A 384 1.06 4.66 -16.74
CA GLY A 384 2.24 4.87 -15.90
C GLY A 384 3.37 5.61 -16.62
N VAL A 385 4.42 5.97 -15.87
CA VAL A 385 5.65 6.55 -16.44
C VAL A 385 6.42 5.51 -17.25
N ASN A 386 6.58 4.31 -16.69
CA ASN A 386 7.34 3.22 -17.28
C ASN A 386 6.44 2.33 -18.14
N PHE A 387 5.34 1.84 -17.55
CA PHE A 387 4.41 0.94 -18.17
C PHE A 387 2.97 1.37 -17.91
N ASN A 388 2.13 1.13 -18.90
CA ASN A 388 0.69 1.11 -18.68
C ASN A 388 0.34 -0.16 -17.90
N SER A 389 -0.68 -0.13 -17.06
CA SER A 389 -1.15 -1.31 -16.33
C SER A 389 -2.66 -1.45 -16.48
N GLN A 390 -3.15 -2.70 -16.52
CA GLN A 390 -4.57 -3.01 -16.63
C GLN A 390 -4.90 -4.17 -15.69
N GLY A 391 -5.97 -4.05 -14.92
CA GLY A 391 -6.46 -5.12 -14.07
C GLY A 391 -7.06 -6.28 -14.86
N ASN A 392 -7.25 -7.42 -14.20
CA ASN A 392 -7.81 -8.65 -14.76
C ASN A 392 -8.94 -9.16 -13.87
N ALA A 393 -10.17 -9.04 -14.34
CA ALA A 393 -11.36 -9.47 -13.61
C ALA A 393 -11.44 -11.00 -13.33
N ASN A 394 -10.61 -11.80 -14.01
CA ASN A 394 -10.61 -13.27 -13.89
C ASN A 394 -9.66 -13.80 -12.80
N LEU A 395 -9.04 -12.94 -12.01
CA LEU A 395 -8.13 -13.34 -10.93
C LEU A 395 -8.83 -14.18 -9.88
N LYS A 396 -8.11 -15.19 -9.39
CA LYS A 396 -8.55 -16.05 -8.30
C LYS A 396 -7.73 -15.78 -7.04
N PRO A 397 -8.32 -15.89 -5.84
CA PRO A 397 -7.57 -15.81 -4.60
C PRO A 397 -6.47 -16.88 -4.51
N SER A 398 -5.36 -16.53 -3.86
CA SER A 398 -4.28 -17.47 -3.58
C SER A 398 -4.48 -18.13 -2.21
N ASP A 399 -4.15 -19.43 -2.09
CA ASP A 399 -4.03 -20.11 -0.80
C ASP A 399 -2.55 -20.17 -0.40
N ASN A 400 -2.23 -19.77 0.83
CA ASN A 400 -0.86 -19.72 1.35
C ASN A 400 -0.69 -20.71 2.51
N TYR A 401 0.32 -21.56 2.45
CA TYR A 401 0.72 -22.48 3.51
C TYR A 401 2.06 -22.03 4.06
N ASN A 402 2.14 -21.75 5.36
CA ASN A 402 3.29 -21.17 6.01
C ASN A 402 3.79 -22.10 7.10
N ILE A 403 5.12 -22.25 7.18
CA ILE A 403 5.82 -22.95 8.27
C ILE A 403 7.02 -22.09 8.66
N ASP A 404 7.15 -21.80 9.94
CA ASP A 404 8.21 -20.99 10.52
C ASP A 404 8.83 -21.72 11.70
N LEU A 405 10.16 -21.78 11.78
CA LEU A 405 10.91 -22.30 12.91
C LEU A 405 11.87 -21.21 13.39
N LYS A 406 11.73 -20.81 14.63
CA LYS A 406 12.54 -19.75 15.23
C LYS A 406 13.21 -20.24 16.53
N TRP A 407 14.51 -20.00 16.62
CA TRP A 407 15.29 -20.16 17.83
C TRP A 407 15.76 -18.79 18.32
N ASP A 408 15.50 -18.50 19.61
CA ASP A 408 15.93 -17.27 20.28
C ASP A 408 16.86 -17.64 21.44
N PHE A 409 17.99 -16.93 21.52
CA PHE A 409 18.90 -16.93 22.65
C PHE A 409 19.03 -15.53 23.24
N ASN A 410 18.61 -15.36 24.48
CA ASN A 410 18.65 -14.09 25.20
C ASN A 410 19.68 -14.22 26.34
N PRO A 411 20.96 -13.92 26.09
CA PRO A 411 22.01 -13.97 27.15
C PRO A 411 21.66 -13.07 28.33
N THR A 412 21.09 -11.90 28.04
CA THR A 412 20.53 -10.92 28.98
C THR A 412 19.21 -10.39 28.47
N PRO A 413 18.40 -9.68 29.27
CA PRO A 413 17.12 -9.07 28.79
C PRO A 413 17.26 -8.10 27.64
N THR A 414 18.45 -7.56 27.36
CA THR A 414 18.72 -6.59 26.32
C THR A 414 19.55 -7.14 25.16
N GLU A 415 19.97 -8.40 25.21
CA GLU A 415 20.73 -9.06 24.15
C GLU A 415 19.91 -10.18 23.53
N LEU A 416 20.10 -10.40 22.24
CA LEU A 416 19.39 -11.41 21.47
C LEU A 416 20.28 -11.97 20.37
N ILE A 417 20.27 -13.28 20.23
CA ILE A 417 20.66 -13.97 19.00
C ILE A 417 19.43 -14.76 18.55
N SER A 418 18.94 -14.48 17.35
CA SER A 418 17.78 -15.16 16.79
C SER A 418 18.09 -15.73 15.42
N LEU A 419 17.64 -16.96 15.19
CA LEU A 419 17.69 -17.64 13.90
C LEU A 419 16.27 -18.09 13.56
N THR A 420 15.79 -17.64 12.38
CA THR A 420 14.47 -18.03 11.87
C THR A 420 14.66 -18.70 10.51
N ALA A 421 14.04 -19.86 10.31
CA ALA A 421 13.87 -20.49 9.00
C ALA A 421 12.38 -20.52 8.67
N PHE A 422 12.03 -20.16 7.44
CA PHE A 422 10.65 -20.15 7.00
C PHE A 422 10.48 -20.79 5.62
N TYR A 423 9.29 -21.33 5.41
CA TYR A 423 8.86 -21.88 4.13
C TYR A 423 7.41 -21.49 3.87
N LYS A 424 7.14 -20.97 2.67
CA LYS A 424 5.81 -20.62 2.20
C LYS A 424 5.53 -21.28 0.85
N LEU A 425 4.39 -21.97 0.76
CA LEU A 425 3.82 -22.48 -0.48
C LEU A 425 2.59 -21.65 -0.82
N ILE A 426 2.59 -21.03 -1.99
CA ILE A 426 1.49 -20.22 -2.49
C ILE A 426 0.85 -20.95 -3.66
N LYS A 427 -0.42 -21.33 -3.55
CA LYS A 427 -1.21 -21.85 -4.67
C LYS A 427 -1.90 -20.70 -5.39
N ASN A 428 -1.99 -20.77 -6.72
CA ASN A 428 -2.52 -19.71 -7.57
C ASN A 428 -1.89 -18.32 -7.28
N PRO A 429 -0.55 -18.19 -7.28
CA PRO A 429 0.09 -16.92 -6.99
C PRO A 429 -0.32 -15.85 -8.00
N ILE A 430 -0.74 -14.68 -7.50
CA ILE A 430 -1.03 -13.51 -8.33
C ILE A 430 0.28 -12.79 -8.58
N SER A 431 0.56 -12.50 -9.84
CA SER A 431 1.74 -11.71 -10.23
C SER A 431 1.42 -10.76 -11.37
N ARG A 432 2.23 -9.74 -11.46
CA ARG A 432 2.21 -8.79 -12.56
C ARG A 432 2.98 -9.36 -13.73
N ILE A 433 2.38 -9.36 -14.90
CA ILE A 433 2.95 -9.88 -16.15
C ILE A 433 2.97 -8.79 -17.21
N GLU A 434 3.87 -8.89 -18.17
CA GLU A 434 3.82 -8.11 -19.40
C GLU A 434 2.94 -8.83 -20.43
N VAL A 435 1.95 -8.11 -20.95
CA VAL A 435 1.06 -8.61 -22.00
C VAL A 435 1.71 -8.33 -23.34
N ALA A 436 1.88 -9.38 -24.17
CA ALA A 436 2.39 -9.25 -25.52
C ALA A 436 1.44 -8.40 -26.37
N SER A 437 1.78 -7.14 -26.57
CA SER A 437 1.02 -6.18 -27.38
C SER A 437 1.97 -5.15 -27.99
N ALA A 438 1.59 -4.54 -29.09
CA ALA A 438 2.38 -3.52 -29.79
C ALA A 438 2.75 -2.31 -28.88
N GLY A 439 1.99 -2.05 -27.83
CA GLY A 439 2.22 -0.94 -26.90
C GLY A 439 2.77 -1.34 -25.52
N GLY A 440 3.04 -2.63 -25.27
CA GLY A 440 3.51 -3.19 -24.00
C GLY A 440 2.72 -2.66 -22.79
N TYR A 441 1.93 -3.47 -22.13
CA TYR A 441 1.31 -3.10 -20.86
C TYR A 441 1.41 -4.24 -19.85
N LEU A 442 1.39 -3.91 -18.58
CA LEU A 442 1.39 -4.87 -17.49
C LEU A 442 -0.03 -5.23 -17.10
N SER A 443 -0.28 -6.51 -16.88
CA SER A 443 -1.52 -7.00 -16.30
C SER A 443 -1.23 -7.92 -15.12
N TYR A 444 -2.25 -8.52 -14.56
CA TYR A 444 -2.16 -9.42 -13.41
C TYR A 444 -2.72 -10.78 -13.79
N GLU A 445 -2.02 -11.83 -13.42
CA GLU A 445 -2.46 -13.21 -13.65
C GLU A 445 -2.10 -14.12 -12.47
N ASN A 446 -2.85 -15.21 -12.33
CA ASN A 446 -2.42 -16.33 -11.53
C ASN A 446 -1.38 -17.11 -12.34
N ILE A 447 -0.09 -16.78 -12.17
CA ILE A 447 1.01 -17.14 -13.08
C ILE A 447 1.42 -18.62 -13.07
N ALA A 448 1.00 -19.38 -12.06
CA ALA A 448 1.38 -20.77 -11.88
C ALA A 448 0.39 -21.47 -10.96
N ASP A 449 0.40 -22.82 -10.97
CA ASP A 449 -0.34 -23.59 -9.97
C ASP A 449 0.20 -23.36 -8.56
N LYS A 450 1.52 -23.16 -8.45
CA LYS A 450 2.20 -22.92 -7.17
C LYS A 450 3.49 -22.13 -7.33
N ALA A 451 3.78 -21.34 -6.29
CA ALA A 451 5.08 -20.71 -6.04
C ALA A 451 5.58 -21.10 -4.65
N THR A 452 6.88 -21.13 -4.45
CA THR A 452 7.52 -21.38 -3.17
C THR A 452 8.44 -20.25 -2.78
N VAL A 453 8.42 -19.90 -1.50
CA VAL A 453 9.34 -18.95 -0.89
C VAL A 453 9.94 -19.63 0.33
N ALA A 454 11.27 -19.67 0.45
CA ALA A 454 11.96 -20.20 1.60
C ALA A 454 13.09 -19.25 1.99
N GLY A 455 13.39 -19.15 3.26
CA GLY A 455 14.48 -18.29 3.71
C GLY A 455 14.96 -18.56 5.12
N VAL A 456 16.07 -17.90 5.42
CA VAL A 456 16.69 -17.88 6.73
C VAL A 456 16.98 -16.45 7.12
N GLU A 457 16.66 -16.09 8.35
CA GLU A 457 16.90 -14.77 8.94
C GLU A 457 17.74 -14.92 10.20
N VAL A 458 18.72 -14.03 10.36
CA VAL A 458 19.58 -13.93 11.54
C VAL A 458 19.48 -12.54 12.12
N GLU A 459 19.25 -12.45 13.42
CA GLU A 459 19.30 -11.20 14.16
C GLU A 459 20.26 -11.35 15.34
N VAL A 460 21.17 -10.39 15.49
CA VAL A 460 22.10 -10.30 16.62
C VAL A 460 22.01 -8.93 17.25
N ARG A 461 21.75 -8.87 18.54
CA ARG A 461 21.88 -7.67 19.38
C ARG A 461 22.80 -7.99 20.55
N LYS A 462 23.91 -7.31 20.63
CA LYS A 462 24.95 -7.52 21.64
C LYS A 462 25.36 -6.21 22.30
N ASN A 463 25.44 -6.19 23.62
CA ASN A 463 26.02 -5.10 24.34
C ASN A 463 27.54 -5.32 24.39
N LEU A 464 28.31 -4.42 23.78
CA LEU A 464 29.77 -4.51 23.78
C LEU A 464 30.34 -4.06 25.13
N PHE A 465 29.77 -3.02 25.71
CA PHE A 465 29.99 -2.68 27.12
C PHE A 465 28.77 -1.95 27.71
N VAL A 466 28.61 -2.11 29.03
CA VAL A 466 27.64 -1.39 29.86
C VAL A 466 28.37 -0.96 31.13
N ARG A 467 28.46 0.34 31.40
CA ARG A 467 29.05 0.92 32.60
C ARG A 467 28.06 1.85 33.29
N PRO A 468 27.71 1.66 34.57
CA PRO A 468 26.94 2.64 35.32
C PRO A 468 27.74 3.95 35.41
N LEU A 469 27.07 5.08 35.25
CA LEU A 469 27.64 6.37 35.60
C LEU A 469 27.74 6.47 37.11
N SER A 470 28.84 7.04 37.64
CA SER A 470 29.13 7.13 39.07
C SER A 470 27.96 7.74 39.86
N SER A 471 27.78 7.32 41.06
CA SER A 471 26.72 7.34 42.08
C SER A 471 25.77 8.54 42.24
N ALA A 472 25.73 9.53 41.34
CA ALA A 472 24.83 10.68 41.42
C ALA A 472 23.78 10.80 40.29
N ALA A 473 23.84 9.96 39.27
CA ALA A 473 22.88 9.94 38.18
C ALA A 473 22.50 8.50 37.81
N ASN A 474 21.21 8.19 37.74
CA ASN A 474 20.68 6.90 37.25
C ASN A 474 20.97 6.68 35.75
N GLY A 475 22.17 6.95 35.29
CA GLY A 475 22.60 6.83 33.91
C GLY A 475 23.55 5.66 33.69
N MET A 476 23.57 5.12 32.48
CA MET A 476 24.48 4.07 32.04
C MET A 476 25.14 4.47 30.70
N ASN A 477 26.46 4.33 30.60
CA ASN A 477 27.14 4.32 29.32
C ASN A 477 27.02 2.94 28.69
N LYS A 478 26.41 2.88 27.51
CA LYS A 478 26.14 1.63 26.80
C LYS A 478 26.58 1.74 25.35
N LEU A 479 27.35 0.78 24.87
CA LEU A 479 27.62 0.58 23.45
C LEU A 479 26.98 -0.76 23.03
N SER A 480 26.12 -0.73 22.04
CA SER A 480 25.44 -1.92 21.53
C SER A 480 25.74 -2.10 20.05
N PHE A 481 25.84 -3.36 19.64
CA PHE A 481 25.98 -3.76 18.24
C PHE A 481 24.72 -4.49 17.82
N GLY A 482 24.21 -4.17 16.63
CA GLY A 482 23.08 -4.85 16.01
C GLY A 482 23.39 -5.27 14.58
N LEU A 483 23.02 -6.50 14.23
CA LEU A 483 23.14 -7.05 12.87
C LEU A 483 21.84 -7.79 12.53
N ASN A 484 21.29 -7.49 11.35
CA ASN A 484 20.20 -8.27 10.75
C ASN A 484 20.64 -8.72 9.36
N GLY A 485 20.38 -9.98 9.03
CA GLY A 485 20.64 -10.52 7.71
C GLY A 485 19.57 -11.54 7.32
N SER A 486 19.18 -11.54 6.04
CA SER A 486 18.24 -12.52 5.50
C SER A 486 18.72 -13.06 4.15
N TYR A 487 18.45 -14.33 3.91
CA TYR A 487 18.60 -14.96 2.61
C TYR A 487 17.25 -15.56 2.23
N ILE A 488 16.72 -15.15 1.04
CA ILE A 488 15.41 -15.56 0.56
C ILE A 488 15.56 -16.21 -0.81
N TYR A 489 15.04 -17.42 -0.94
CA TYR A 489 14.91 -18.15 -2.20
C TYR A 489 13.45 -18.17 -2.64
N THR A 490 13.21 -17.82 -3.90
CA THR A 490 11.88 -17.85 -4.51
C THR A 490 11.89 -18.71 -5.76
N ASN A 491 10.84 -19.49 -5.96
CA ASN A 491 10.65 -20.29 -7.17
C ASN A 491 9.16 -20.25 -7.58
N ALA A 492 8.90 -19.70 -8.76
CA ALA A 492 7.59 -19.74 -9.41
C ALA A 492 7.79 -20.30 -10.83
N LYS A 493 7.17 -21.44 -11.13
CA LYS A 493 7.16 -21.98 -12.49
C LYS A 493 6.13 -21.19 -13.29
N MET A 494 6.59 -20.24 -14.09
CA MET A 494 5.72 -19.58 -15.06
C MET A 494 5.34 -20.58 -16.15
N PRO A 495 4.07 -20.62 -16.62
CA PRO A 495 3.74 -21.32 -17.84
C PRO A 495 4.57 -20.66 -18.96
N LEU A 496 5.22 -21.49 -19.79
CA LEU A 496 5.80 -21.01 -21.04
C LEU A 496 4.67 -20.35 -21.82
N ALA A 497 4.81 -19.06 -22.12
CA ALA A 497 3.90 -18.39 -23.02
C ALA A 497 3.79 -19.23 -24.27
N THR A 498 2.63 -19.80 -24.53
CA THR A 498 2.30 -20.36 -25.84
C THR A 498 2.26 -19.16 -26.79
N VAL A 499 3.31 -19.03 -27.57
CA VAL A 499 3.47 -18.08 -28.68
C VAL A 499 2.38 -18.36 -29.72
#